data_463f62d17bf0bc38ca7751a9ca25732d
#
_entry.id   463f62d17bf0bc38ca7751a9ca25732d
#
_cell.length_a   1.000
_cell.length_b   1.000
_cell.length_c   1.000
_cell.angle_alpha   90.00
_cell.angle_beta   90.00
_cell.angle_gamma   90.00
#
_symmetry.space_group_name_H-M   'P 1'
#
loop_
_entity.id
_entity.type
_entity.pdbx_description
1 polymer ?
#
loop_
_entity_poly.entity_id
_entity_poly.type
_entity_poly.pdbx_seq_one_letter_code
_entity_poly.pdbx_strand_id
1 'polypeptide(L)'
;MMFDAFHDEEGMTTVGMVLALLVTLALVFSAGQAYRVGSASSEVQNVADAAALAAQNEVAEFMIVVRVCDAAVLSLSLTSLVATGLGVAALCTPATASASETLLKAGRDVAHARDRFAEKAADGLDRLQRLLPFLVAANAASVASANNGASSSYVALALLVPASGKKIAVDGAAELEDVAEAVGDEAGEVRQAADELSLIHISEPTRRSYIS
;
A
#
# COMPACT_ATOMS: atom_id res chain seq x y z
N MET A 1 -8.50 29.71 71.59
CA MET A 1 -9.52 28.62 71.59
C MET A 1 -9.44 27.67 70.39
N MET A 2 -8.78 28.04 69.32
CA MET A 2 -8.65 27.12 68.15
C MET A 2 -7.32 26.34 68.15
N PHE A 3 -6.35 26.72 69.00
CA PHE A 3 -5.05 26.04 69.09
C PHE A 3 -4.95 25.02 70.23
N ASP A 4 -5.88 25.04 71.20
CA ASP A 4 -5.86 24.10 72.32
C ASP A 4 -6.29 22.68 71.93
N ALA A 5 -7.07 22.53 70.85
CA ALA A 5 -7.51 21.24 70.33
C ALA A 5 -6.36 20.41 69.71
N PHE A 6 -5.21 21.01 69.47
CA PHE A 6 -4.02 20.31 68.95
C PHE A 6 -3.07 19.76 70.01
N HIS A 7 -3.35 20.03 71.30
CA HIS A 7 -2.50 19.58 72.39
C HIS A 7 -3.06 18.37 73.19
N ASP A 8 -4.26 17.95 72.79
CA ASP A 8 -4.86 16.74 73.40
C ASP A 8 -4.48 15.54 72.50
N GLU A 9 -3.68 14.61 73.02
CA GLU A 9 -3.16 13.46 72.23
C GLU A 9 -4.29 12.60 71.68
N GLU A 10 -5.43 12.54 72.34
CA GLU A 10 -6.63 11.82 71.84
C GLU A 10 -7.34 12.56 70.68
N GLY A 11 -7.32 13.91 70.69
CA GLY A 11 -7.85 14.74 69.64
C GLY A 11 -6.99 14.73 68.38
N MET A 12 -5.67 14.63 68.53
CA MET A 12 -4.71 14.62 67.43
C MET A 12 -4.79 13.31 66.62
N THR A 13 -5.05 12.18 67.25
CA THR A 13 -5.25 10.89 66.57
C THR A 13 -6.56 10.87 65.73
N THR A 14 -7.65 11.44 66.24
CA THR A 14 -8.92 11.53 65.54
C THR A 14 -8.83 12.49 64.35
N VAL A 15 -8.23 13.65 64.50
CA VAL A 15 -8.01 14.60 63.40
C VAL A 15 -7.08 14.03 62.32
N GLY A 16 -6.02 13.33 62.75
CA GLY A 16 -5.10 12.63 61.82
C GLY A 16 -5.81 11.53 61.03
N MET A 17 -6.67 10.76 61.69
CA MET A 17 -7.43 9.70 61.01
C MET A 17 -8.46 10.25 59.99
N VAL A 18 -9.13 11.35 60.30
CA VAL A 18 -10.05 12.03 59.41
C VAL A 18 -9.31 12.62 58.20
N LEU A 19 -8.16 13.26 58.44
CA LEU A 19 -7.30 13.79 57.36
C LEU A 19 -6.77 12.67 56.45
N ALA A 20 -6.30 11.57 57.03
CA ALA A 20 -5.84 10.41 56.27
C ALA A 20 -6.98 9.80 55.41
N LEU A 21 -8.18 9.73 55.96
CA LEU A 21 -9.36 9.24 55.25
C LEU A 21 -9.77 10.18 54.10
N LEU A 22 -9.72 11.49 54.31
CA LEU A 22 -10.02 12.48 53.26
C LEU A 22 -8.97 12.42 52.13
N VAL A 23 -7.68 12.31 52.47
CA VAL A 23 -6.60 12.17 51.51
C VAL A 23 -6.74 10.88 50.67
N THR A 24 -7.00 9.76 51.34
CA THR A 24 -7.24 8.48 50.64
C THR A 24 -8.45 8.53 49.73
N LEU A 25 -9.54 9.15 50.19
CA LEU A 25 -10.75 9.32 49.36
C LEU A 25 -10.48 10.20 48.14
N ALA A 26 -9.76 11.30 48.32
CA ALA A 26 -9.33 12.20 47.24
C ALA A 26 -8.43 11.47 46.21
N LEU A 27 -7.48 10.65 46.70
CA LEU A 27 -6.61 9.84 45.82
C LEU A 27 -7.41 8.79 45.01
N VAL A 28 -8.33 8.06 45.66
CA VAL A 28 -9.17 7.07 45.01
C VAL A 28 -10.06 7.73 43.93
N PHE A 29 -10.67 8.88 44.30
CA PHE A 29 -11.49 9.64 43.34
C PHE A 29 -10.66 10.15 42.15
N SER A 30 -9.46 10.71 42.45
CA SER A 30 -8.55 11.19 41.39
C SER A 30 -8.06 10.06 40.50
N ALA A 31 -7.71 8.89 41.05
CA ALA A 31 -7.34 7.72 40.26
C ALA A 31 -8.49 7.20 39.40
N GLY A 32 -9.72 7.21 39.93
CA GLY A 32 -10.93 6.86 39.17
C GLY A 32 -11.19 7.80 37.98
N GLN A 33 -10.98 9.10 38.18
CA GLN A 33 -11.10 10.08 37.08
C GLN A 33 -10.00 9.90 36.03
N ALA A 34 -8.75 9.69 36.44
CA ALA A 34 -7.63 9.43 35.53
C ALA A 34 -7.87 8.17 34.70
N TYR A 35 -8.39 7.10 35.30
CA TYR A 35 -8.75 5.88 34.59
C TYR A 35 -9.85 6.12 33.55
N ARG A 36 -10.92 6.85 33.90
CA ARG A 36 -12.00 7.19 32.98
C ARG A 36 -11.52 8.00 31.77
N VAL A 37 -10.67 9.00 32.02
CA VAL A 37 -10.07 9.84 30.95
C VAL A 37 -9.16 8.99 30.06
N GLY A 38 -8.33 8.13 30.65
CA GLY A 38 -7.45 7.24 29.91
C GLY A 38 -8.23 6.24 29.03
N SER A 39 -9.29 5.65 29.58
CA SER A 39 -10.16 4.74 28.83
C SER A 39 -10.86 5.45 27.65
N ALA A 40 -11.44 6.62 27.87
CA ALA A 40 -12.07 7.40 26.82
C ALA A 40 -11.07 7.85 25.73
N SER A 41 -9.86 8.24 26.13
CA SER A 41 -8.79 8.61 25.18
C SER A 41 -8.38 7.42 24.31
N SER A 42 -8.22 6.23 24.88
CA SER A 42 -7.89 5.02 24.15
C SER A 42 -8.99 4.62 23.16
N GLU A 43 -10.25 4.76 23.56
CA GLU A 43 -11.39 4.47 22.69
C GLU A 43 -11.46 5.42 21.50
N VAL A 44 -11.28 6.72 21.71
CA VAL A 44 -11.20 7.74 20.63
C VAL A 44 -10.06 7.44 19.67
N GLN A 45 -8.89 7.06 20.20
CA GLN A 45 -7.73 6.74 19.38
C GLN A 45 -7.98 5.50 18.52
N ASN A 46 -8.58 4.44 19.08
CA ASN A 46 -8.91 3.24 18.31
C ASN A 46 -9.88 3.55 17.16
N VAL A 47 -10.89 4.39 17.38
CA VAL A 47 -11.83 4.81 16.33
C VAL A 47 -11.15 5.67 15.28
N ALA A 48 -10.26 6.57 15.69
CA ALA A 48 -9.49 7.41 14.77
C ALA A 48 -8.55 6.55 13.89
N ASP A 49 -7.87 5.58 14.48
CA ASP A 49 -6.98 4.65 13.75
C ASP A 49 -7.78 3.79 12.78
N ALA A 50 -8.94 3.28 13.18
CA ALA A 50 -9.83 2.52 12.31
C ALA A 50 -10.34 3.36 11.12
N ALA A 51 -10.72 4.61 11.36
CA ALA A 51 -11.14 5.54 10.31
C ALA A 51 -10.00 5.90 9.35
N ALA A 52 -8.78 6.10 9.88
CA ALA A 52 -7.60 6.35 9.09
C ALA A 52 -7.23 5.14 8.21
N LEU A 53 -7.33 3.93 8.75
CA LEU A 53 -7.08 2.69 8.01
C LEU A 53 -8.10 2.50 6.87
N ALA A 54 -9.38 2.79 7.13
CA ALA A 54 -10.42 2.76 6.12
C ALA A 54 -10.16 3.76 4.98
N ALA A 55 -9.70 4.95 5.33
CA ALA A 55 -9.30 5.97 4.37
C ALA A 55 -8.11 5.53 3.49
N GLN A 56 -7.12 4.87 4.09
CA GLN A 56 -5.96 4.33 3.36
C GLN A 56 -6.34 3.18 2.44
N ASN A 57 -7.28 2.33 2.84
CA ASN A 57 -7.78 1.24 2.00
C ASN A 57 -8.41 1.75 0.71
N GLU A 58 -9.20 2.82 0.73
CA GLU A 58 -9.77 3.41 -0.48
C GLU A 58 -8.70 3.87 -1.47
N VAL A 59 -7.62 4.47 -0.95
CA VAL A 59 -6.49 4.88 -1.80
C VAL A 59 -5.76 3.66 -2.36
N ALA A 60 -5.57 2.62 -1.55
CA ALA A 60 -4.93 1.38 -2.00
C ALA A 60 -5.76 0.67 -3.09
N GLU A 61 -7.08 0.59 -2.92
CA GLU A 61 -7.98 0.02 -3.94
C GLU A 61 -7.91 0.81 -5.24
N PHE A 62 -7.89 2.15 -5.18
CA PHE A 62 -7.68 2.98 -6.36
C PHE A 62 -6.35 2.67 -7.05
N MET A 63 -5.25 2.54 -6.31
CA MET A 63 -3.95 2.19 -6.88
C MET A 63 -3.92 0.80 -7.51
N ILE A 64 -4.66 -0.17 -6.94
CA ILE A 64 -4.82 -1.49 -7.56
C ILE A 64 -5.52 -1.37 -8.92
N VAL A 65 -6.57 -0.55 -9.02
CA VAL A 65 -7.26 -0.33 -10.31
C VAL A 65 -6.32 0.30 -11.34
N VAL A 66 -5.50 1.27 -10.94
CA VAL A 66 -4.48 1.88 -11.81
C VAL A 66 -3.52 0.81 -12.34
N ARG A 67 -2.94 -0.01 -11.47
CA ARG A 67 -2.01 -1.09 -11.85
C ARG A 67 -2.66 -2.13 -12.76
N VAL A 68 -3.91 -2.50 -12.52
CA VAL A 68 -4.63 -3.43 -13.40
C VAL A 68 -4.81 -2.84 -14.81
N CYS A 69 -5.08 -1.54 -14.91
CA CYS A 69 -5.17 -0.86 -16.20
C CYS A 69 -3.81 -0.83 -16.91
N ASP A 70 -2.73 -0.54 -16.20
CA ASP A 70 -1.37 -0.54 -16.75
C ASP A 70 -0.95 -1.94 -17.22
N ALA A 71 -1.19 -2.97 -16.40
CA ALA A 71 -0.92 -4.37 -16.77
C ALA A 71 -1.70 -4.81 -18.03
N ALA A 72 -2.95 -4.34 -18.18
CA ALA A 72 -3.74 -4.61 -19.38
C ALA A 72 -3.14 -3.93 -20.62
N VAL A 73 -2.70 -2.68 -20.52
CA VAL A 73 -2.04 -1.96 -21.61
C VAL A 73 -0.71 -2.63 -21.98
N LEU A 74 0.07 -3.04 -21.00
CA LEU A 74 1.31 -3.78 -21.23
C LEU A 74 1.07 -5.11 -21.93
N SER A 75 0.08 -5.88 -21.49
CA SER A 75 -0.30 -7.16 -22.10
C SER A 75 -0.71 -6.99 -23.58
N LEU A 76 -1.52 -5.96 -23.89
CA LEU A 76 -1.89 -5.64 -25.25
C LEU A 76 -0.67 -5.19 -26.09
N SER A 77 0.25 -4.45 -25.51
CA SER A 77 1.50 -4.02 -26.15
C SER A 77 2.36 -5.22 -26.54
N LEU A 78 2.57 -6.15 -25.61
CA LEU A 78 3.33 -7.37 -25.85
C LEU A 78 2.65 -8.25 -26.90
N THR A 79 1.32 -8.40 -26.84
CA THR A 79 0.55 -9.16 -27.84
C THR A 79 0.70 -8.56 -29.25
N SER A 80 0.61 -7.24 -29.36
CA SER A 80 0.83 -6.51 -30.63
C SER A 80 2.27 -6.72 -31.15
N LEU A 81 3.27 -6.64 -30.26
CA LEU A 81 4.68 -6.84 -30.61
C LEU A 81 4.93 -8.26 -31.11
N VAL A 82 4.41 -9.26 -30.42
CA VAL A 82 4.54 -10.67 -30.82
C VAL A 82 3.86 -10.91 -32.19
N ALA A 83 2.64 -10.43 -32.37
CA ALA A 83 1.92 -10.59 -33.63
C ALA A 83 2.67 -9.91 -34.79
N THR A 84 3.18 -8.72 -34.57
CA THR A 84 3.99 -7.97 -35.56
C THR A 84 5.31 -8.68 -35.86
N GLY A 85 6.02 -9.15 -34.81
CA GLY A 85 7.28 -9.88 -34.94
C GLY A 85 7.11 -11.19 -35.74
N LEU A 86 6.07 -11.96 -35.41
CA LEU A 86 5.72 -13.16 -36.19
C LEU A 86 5.34 -12.85 -37.65
N GLY A 87 4.63 -11.73 -37.87
CA GLY A 87 4.31 -11.25 -39.23
C GLY A 87 5.55 -10.92 -40.04
N VAL A 88 6.54 -10.25 -39.42
CA VAL A 88 7.86 -9.95 -40.06
C VAL A 88 8.63 -11.23 -40.33
N ALA A 89 8.70 -12.16 -39.35
CA ALA A 89 9.38 -13.43 -39.51
C ALA A 89 8.77 -14.27 -40.64
N ALA A 90 7.43 -14.26 -40.80
CA ALA A 90 6.72 -14.95 -41.87
C ALA A 90 7.05 -14.43 -43.29
N LEU A 91 7.50 -13.17 -43.44
CA LEU A 91 7.98 -12.63 -44.71
C LEU A 91 9.29 -13.26 -45.18
N CYS A 92 10.07 -13.79 -44.29
CA CYS A 92 11.37 -14.38 -44.61
C CYS A 92 11.27 -15.74 -45.33
N THR A 93 10.10 -16.39 -45.33
CA THR A 93 9.86 -17.69 -45.96
C THR A 93 8.75 -17.61 -46.99
N PRO A 94 8.99 -18.03 -48.23
CA PRO A 94 7.98 -17.94 -49.32
C PRO A 94 6.69 -18.73 -49.02
N ALA A 95 6.80 -19.83 -48.25
CA ALA A 95 5.64 -20.66 -47.88
C ALA A 95 4.70 -19.98 -46.90
N THR A 96 5.18 -19.01 -46.09
CA THR A 96 4.42 -18.33 -45.02
C THR A 96 4.11 -16.86 -45.35
N ALA A 97 4.60 -16.37 -46.51
CA ALA A 97 4.44 -14.97 -46.89
C ALA A 97 2.96 -14.53 -46.97
N SER A 98 2.04 -15.41 -47.33
CA SER A 98 0.59 -15.11 -47.35
C SER A 98 0.00 -14.92 -45.95
N ALA A 99 0.57 -15.53 -44.91
CA ALA A 99 0.13 -15.38 -43.54
C ALA A 99 0.66 -14.10 -42.88
N SER A 100 1.75 -13.51 -43.43
CA SER A 100 2.40 -12.33 -42.87
C SER A 100 1.48 -11.11 -42.83
N GLU A 101 0.74 -10.86 -43.91
CA GLU A 101 -0.22 -9.73 -44.00
C GLU A 101 -1.30 -9.80 -42.91
N THR A 102 -1.83 -10.99 -42.66
CA THR A 102 -2.84 -11.22 -41.63
C THR A 102 -2.26 -10.96 -40.23
N LEU A 103 -1.03 -11.43 -39.94
CA LEU A 103 -0.37 -11.24 -38.66
C LEU A 103 0.00 -9.76 -38.44
N LEU A 104 0.52 -9.09 -39.45
CA LEU A 104 0.85 -7.65 -39.37
C LEU A 104 -0.43 -6.80 -39.19
N LYS A 105 -1.53 -7.18 -39.83
CA LYS A 105 -2.81 -6.52 -39.60
C LYS A 105 -3.33 -6.77 -38.20
N ALA A 106 -3.29 -8.01 -37.69
CA ALA A 106 -3.69 -8.35 -36.34
C ALA A 106 -2.85 -7.57 -35.30
N GLY A 107 -1.51 -7.49 -35.49
CA GLY A 107 -0.64 -6.69 -34.63
C GLY A 107 -1.05 -5.22 -34.57
N ARG A 108 -1.37 -4.61 -35.72
CA ARG A 108 -1.85 -3.22 -35.76
C ARG A 108 -3.23 -3.04 -35.15
N ASP A 109 -4.15 -3.96 -35.38
CA ASP A 109 -5.48 -3.90 -34.79
C ASP A 109 -5.44 -3.99 -33.25
N VAL A 110 -4.54 -4.83 -32.70
CA VAL A 110 -4.29 -4.92 -31.24
C VAL A 110 -3.65 -3.63 -30.73
N ALA A 111 -2.68 -3.03 -31.44
CA ALA A 111 -2.10 -1.76 -31.07
C ALA A 111 -3.15 -0.63 -30.98
N HIS A 112 -4.03 -0.55 -31.98
CA HIS A 112 -5.14 0.41 -31.96
C HIS A 112 -6.17 0.13 -30.84
N ALA A 113 -6.39 -1.13 -30.49
CA ALA A 113 -7.24 -1.50 -29.37
C ALA A 113 -6.60 -1.06 -28.02
N ARG A 114 -5.27 -1.27 -27.87
CA ARG A 114 -4.49 -0.79 -26.73
C ARG A 114 -4.62 0.72 -26.55
N ASP A 115 -4.39 1.50 -27.62
CA ASP A 115 -4.41 2.96 -27.55
C ASP A 115 -5.80 3.48 -27.12
N ARG A 116 -6.86 2.90 -27.70
CA ARG A 116 -8.24 3.23 -27.30
C ARG A 116 -8.57 2.83 -25.87
N PHE A 117 -8.03 1.71 -25.41
CA PHE A 117 -8.20 1.27 -24.01
C PHE A 117 -7.45 2.21 -23.06
N ALA A 118 -6.18 2.53 -23.36
CA ALA A 118 -5.36 3.42 -22.54
C ALA A 118 -6.01 4.81 -22.37
N GLU A 119 -6.52 5.40 -23.46
CA GLU A 119 -7.23 6.69 -23.44
C GLU A 119 -8.46 6.64 -22.55
N LYS A 120 -9.32 5.64 -22.74
CA LYS A 120 -10.55 5.48 -21.95
C LYS A 120 -10.28 5.16 -20.48
N ALA A 121 -9.26 4.33 -20.21
CA ALA A 121 -8.84 4.02 -18.86
C ALA A 121 -8.31 5.27 -18.14
N ALA A 122 -7.46 6.05 -18.80
CA ALA A 122 -6.95 7.31 -18.26
C ALA A 122 -8.08 8.30 -17.94
N ASP A 123 -9.06 8.44 -18.81
CA ASP A 123 -10.23 9.30 -18.57
C ASP A 123 -11.11 8.79 -17.43
N GLY A 124 -11.28 7.47 -17.33
CA GLY A 124 -12.01 6.83 -16.23
C GLY A 124 -11.33 7.04 -14.89
N LEU A 125 -10.01 6.82 -14.85
CA LEU A 125 -9.19 7.01 -13.66
C LEU A 125 -9.13 8.48 -13.21
N ASP A 126 -9.07 9.43 -14.15
CA ASP A 126 -9.12 10.87 -13.83
C ASP A 126 -10.45 11.26 -13.16
N ARG A 127 -11.57 10.70 -13.63
CA ARG A 127 -12.88 10.90 -12.96
C ARG A 127 -12.92 10.26 -11.59
N LEU A 128 -12.41 9.04 -11.44
CA LEU A 128 -12.36 8.34 -10.16
C LEU A 128 -11.44 9.07 -9.17
N GLN A 129 -10.29 9.56 -9.62
CA GLN A 129 -9.37 10.35 -8.81
C GLN A 129 -10.04 11.63 -8.25
N ARG A 130 -10.89 12.29 -9.03
CA ARG A 130 -11.66 13.45 -8.55
C ARG A 130 -12.71 13.10 -7.51
N LEU A 131 -13.25 11.88 -7.55
CA LEU A 131 -14.23 11.40 -6.58
C LEU A 131 -13.57 10.82 -5.33
N LEU A 132 -12.31 10.39 -5.41
CA LEU A 132 -11.58 9.72 -4.34
C LEU A 132 -11.60 10.48 -2.99
N PRO A 133 -11.44 11.82 -2.92
CA PRO A 133 -11.53 12.55 -1.66
C PRO A 133 -12.90 12.39 -0.97
N PHE A 134 -13.98 12.31 -1.75
CA PHE A 134 -15.33 12.12 -1.21
C PHE A 134 -15.53 10.67 -0.72
N LEU A 135 -15.01 9.68 -1.44
CA LEU A 135 -15.07 8.27 -1.05
C LEU A 135 -14.30 8.04 0.24
N VAL A 136 -13.08 8.57 0.32
CA VAL A 136 -12.22 8.51 1.51
C VAL A 136 -12.91 9.15 2.73
N ALA A 137 -13.49 10.34 2.57
CA ALA A 137 -14.20 11.02 3.64
C ALA A 137 -15.46 10.25 4.08
N ALA A 138 -16.24 9.73 3.12
CA ALA A 138 -17.44 8.96 3.40
C ALA A 138 -17.13 7.64 4.11
N ASN A 139 -16.08 6.93 3.70
CA ASN A 139 -15.69 5.66 4.31
C ASN A 139 -15.16 5.88 5.74
N ALA A 140 -14.31 6.88 5.95
CA ALA A 140 -13.85 7.26 7.29
C ALA A 140 -15.01 7.63 8.24
N ALA A 141 -15.97 8.41 7.76
CA ALA A 141 -17.16 8.78 8.53
C ALA A 141 -18.05 7.56 8.82
N SER A 142 -18.20 6.65 7.87
CA SER A 142 -18.96 5.41 8.03
C SER A 142 -18.36 4.53 9.13
N VAL A 143 -17.04 4.33 9.11
CA VAL A 143 -16.33 3.54 10.13
C VAL A 143 -16.45 4.18 11.50
N ALA A 144 -16.28 5.50 11.60
CA ALA A 144 -16.48 6.20 12.88
C ALA A 144 -17.91 6.02 13.40
N SER A 145 -18.92 6.17 12.54
CA SER A 145 -20.32 6.01 12.93
C SER A 145 -20.67 4.59 13.33
N ALA A 146 -20.07 3.58 12.71
CA ALA A 146 -20.25 2.17 13.05
C ALA A 146 -19.70 1.82 14.45
N ASN A 147 -18.79 2.65 14.98
CA ASN A 147 -18.25 2.51 16.33
C ASN A 147 -19.02 3.31 17.39
N ASN A 148 -20.13 3.95 17.02
CA ASN A 148 -20.98 4.65 17.99
C ASN A 148 -21.63 3.67 18.96
N GLY A 149 -21.51 3.98 20.26
CA GLY A 149 -22.13 3.21 21.35
C GLY A 149 -23.31 3.94 21.97
N ALA A 150 -23.93 3.34 22.98
CA ALA A 150 -25.06 3.94 23.70
C ALA A 150 -24.71 5.27 24.41
N SER A 151 -23.44 5.46 24.77
CA SER A 151 -22.93 6.62 25.53
C SER A 151 -21.91 7.49 24.78
N SER A 152 -21.47 7.06 23.60
CA SER A 152 -20.44 7.76 22.81
C SER A 152 -20.84 7.85 21.35
N SER A 153 -20.62 9.02 20.76
CA SER A 153 -20.83 9.28 19.34
C SER A 153 -19.54 9.82 18.72
N TYR A 154 -19.06 9.17 17.66
CA TYR A 154 -17.83 9.51 16.98
C TYR A 154 -18.10 10.03 15.58
N VAL A 155 -17.37 11.07 15.21
CA VAL A 155 -17.36 11.61 13.85
C VAL A 155 -15.90 11.68 13.41
N ALA A 156 -15.58 11.10 12.27
CA ALA A 156 -14.27 11.20 11.65
C ALA A 156 -14.38 11.89 10.30
N LEU A 157 -13.39 12.69 9.97
CA LEU A 157 -13.21 13.31 8.67
C LEU A 157 -11.78 13.02 8.19
N ALA A 158 -11.65 12.23 7.13
CA ALA A 158 -10.39 12.06 6.43
C ALA A 158 -10.34 13.01 5.23
N LEU A 159 -9.22 13.72 5.09
CA LEU A 159 -8.98 14.62 3.98
C LEU A 159 -7.83 14.07 3.14
N LEU A 160 -8.10 13.83 1.86
CA LEU A 160 -7.08 13.49 0.89
C LEU A 160 -6.63 14.77 0.18
N VAL A 161 -5.34 15.11 0.34
CA VAL A 161 -4.71 16.24 -0.34
C VAL A 161 -3.80 15.68 -1.42
N PRO A 162 -4.15 15.85 -2.72
CA PRO A 162 -3.30 15.36 -3.80
C PRO A 162 -1.97 16.15 -3.83
N ALA A 163 -0.86 15.43 -3.86
CA ALA A 163 0.48 16.02 -3.93
C ALA A 163 0.76 16.69 -5.28
N SER A 164 0.13 16.23 -6.36
CA SER A 164 0.23 16.81 -7.69
C SER A 164 -1.07 16.60 -8.45
N GLY A 165 -1.56 17.65 -9.11
CA GLY A 165 -2.75 17.58 -9.98
C GLY A 165 -2.46 16.96 -11.36
N LYS A 166 -1.47 16.07 -11.49
CA LYS A 166 -1.14 15.42 -12.75
C LYS A 166 -2.19 14.35 -13.08
N LYS A 167 -2.58 14.31 -14.35
CA LYS A 167 -3.40 13.23 -14.91
C LYS A 167 -2.60 11.92 -14.85
N ILE A 168 -3.24 10.83 -14.46
CA ILE A 168 -2.62 9.51 -14.43
C ILE A 168 -2.42 9.06 -15.87
N ALA A 169 -1.19 8.73 -16.25
CA ALA A 169 -0.88 8.08 -17.50
C ALA A 169 -1.13 6.57 -17.34
N VAL A 170 -1.75 5.96 -18.34
CA VAL A 170 -1.97 4.51 -18.42
C VAL A 170 -1.26 4.05 -19.69
N ASP A 171 0.01 3.76 -19.56
CA ASP A 171 0.90 3.39 -20.68
C ASP A 171 1.64 2.06 -20.45
N GLY A 172 1.48 1.45 -19.28
CA GLY A 172 2.20 0.24 -18.87
C GLY A 172 3.68 0.50 -18.53
N ALA A 173 4.12 1.75 -18.44
CA ALA A 173 5.52 2.07 -18.22
C ALA A 173 5.99 1.64 -16.82
N ALA A 174 5.16 1.78 -15.81
CA ALA A 174 5.47 1.36 -14.43
C ALA A 174 5.68 -0.16 -14.34
N GLU A 175 4.81 -0.93 -15.00
CA GLU A 175 4.94 -2.39 -15.04
C GLU A 175 6.15 -2.84 -15.87
N LEU A 176 6.52 -2.08 -16.91
CA LEU A 176 7.73 -2.35 -17.70
C LEU A 176 9.00 -2.10 -16.88
N GLU A 177 9.01 -1.10 -16.03
CA GLU A 177 10.14 -0.79 -15.15
C GLU A 177 10.31 -1.91 -14.10
N ASP A 178 9.23 -2.35 -13.45
CA ASP A 178 9.23 -3.47 -12.51
C ASP A 178 9.74 -4.78 -13.17
N VAL A 179 9.29 -5.08 -14.41
CA VAL A 179 9.75 -6.26 -15.17
C VAL A 179 11.21 -6.12 -15.60
N ALA A 180 11.63 -4.94 -16.01
CA ALA A 180 13.00 -4.69 -16.43
C ALA A 180 14.00 -4.81 -15.26
N GLU A 181 13.59 -4.36 -14.07
CA GLU A 181 14.37 -4.51 -12.84
C GLU A 181 14.50 -6.00 -12.46
N ALA A 182 13.37 -6.75 -12.45
CA ALA A 182 13.38 -8.18 -12.14
C ALA A 182 14.25 -8.99 -13.13
N VAL A 183 14.15 -8.70 -14.43
CA VAL A 183 15.01 -9.34 -15.47
C VAL A 183 16.47 -8.92 -15.32
N GLY A 184 16.73 -7.70 -14.91
CA GLY A 184 18.08 -7.20 -14.62
C GLY A 184 18.74 -7.95 -13.47
N ASP A 185 18.00 -8.19 -12.40
CA ASP A 185 18.47 -8.92 -11.22
C ASP A 185 18.74 -10.40 -11.56
N GLU A 186 17.81 -11.08 -12.25
CA GLU A 186 18.03 -12.47 -12.71
C GLU A 186 19.22 -12.58 -13.67
N ALA A 187 19.39 -11.62 -14.59
CA ALA A 187 20.55 -11.60 -15.48
C ALA A 187 21.86 -11.39 -14.73
N GLY A 188 21.84 -10.65 -13.61
CA GLY A 188 22.97 -10.50 -12.70
C GLY A 188 23.35 -11.80 -12.03
N GLU A 189 22.39 -12.55 -11.50
CA GLU A 189 22.59 -13.86 -10.87
C GLU A 189 23.13 -14.89 -11.85
N VAL A 190 22.57 -14.94 -13.06
CA VAL A 190 23.05 -15.86 -14.12
C VAL A 190 24.51 -15.54 -14.52
N ARG A 191 24.89 -14.27 -14.59
CA ARG A 191 26.30 -13.90 -14.85
C ARG A 191 27.22 -14.32 -13.73
N GLN A 192 26.85 -14.10 -12.47
CA GLN A 192 27.64 -14.57 -11.33
C GLN A 192 27.83 -16.09 -11.35
N ALA A 193 26.76 -16.85 -11.58
CA ALA A 193 26.83 -18.30 -11.70
C ALA A 193 27.73 -18.75 -12.89
N ALA A 194 27.68 -18.04 -14.00
CA ALA A 194 28.55 -18.32 -15.16
C ALA A 194 30.02 -18.03 -14.86
N ASP A 195 30.31 -16.94 -14.15
CA ASP A 195 31.67 -16.59 -13.73
C ASP A 195 32.24 -17.60 -12.73
N GLU A 196 31.42 -18.05 -11.77
CA GLU A 196 31.82 -19.11 -10.84
C GLU A 196 32.14 -20.45 -11.55
N LEU A 197 31.28 -20.82 -12.52
CA LEU A 197 31.52 -22.02 -13.35
C LEU A 197 32.78 -21.89 -14.19
N SER A 198 33.10 -20.72 -14.70
CA SER A 198 34.32 -20.47 -15.48
C SER A 198 35.58 -20.59 -14.62
N LEU A 199 35.52 -20.11 -13.37
CA LEU A 199 36.63 -20.25 -12.40
C LEU A 199 36.90 -21.71 -11.99
N ILE A 200 35.84 -22.52 -11.88
CA ILE A 200 35.98 -23.95 -11.59
C ILE A 200 36.69 -24.68 -12.74
N HIS A 201 36.39 -24.32 -13.99
CA HIS A 201 37.04 -24.94 -15.16
C HIS A 201 38.53 -24.57 -15.34
N ILE A 202 38.92 -23.37 -14.86
CA ILE A 202 40.32 -22.89 -14.93
C ILE A 202 41.18 -23.55 -13.82
N SER A 203 40.60 -24.03 -12.74
CA SER A 203 41.29 -24.60 -11.59
C SER A 203 41.52 -26.11 -11.64
N GLU A 204 41.03 -26.81 -12.66
CA GLU A 204 41.38 -28.22 -12.86
C GLU A 204 42.75 -28.32 -13.58
N PRO A 205 43.84 -28.67 -12.87
CA PRO A 205 45.13 -28.93 -13.52
C PRO A 205 45.02 -30.27 -14.26
N THR A 206 45.14 -30.22 -15.57
CA THR A 206 45.30 -31.40 -16.41
C THR A 206 46.51 -32.21 -15.93
N ARG A 207 46.26 -33.19 -15.06
CA ARG A 207 47.23 -34.23 -14.69
C ARG A 207 47.44 -35.12 -15.91
N ARG A 208 48.34 -34.73 -16.80
CA ARG A 208 48.90 -35.65 -17.77
C ARG A 208 49.75 -36.66 -17.00
N SER A 209 49.23 -37.87 -16.79
CA SER A 209 50.05 -39.00 -16.41
C SER A 209 50.87 -39.46 -17.62
N TYR A 210 52.16 -39.14 -17.63
CA TYR A 210 53.11 -39.82 -18.48
C TYR A 210 53.34 -41.25 -17.87
N ILE A 211 52.83 -42.25 -18.56
CA ILE A 211 53.22 -43.68 -18.35
C ILE A 211 54.38 -43.88 -19.32
N SER A 212 55.61 -44.08 -18.82
CA SER A 212 56.73 -44.67 -19.49
C SER A 212 56.92 -46.08 -18.99
#